data_aa1565fe8f8cc130e28cd021f7a60453
#
_entry.id   aa1565fe8f8cc130e28cd021f7a60453
#
_cell.length_a   1.000
_cell.length_b   1.000
_cell.length_c   1.000
_cell.angle_alpha   90.00
_cell.angle_beta   90.00
_cell.angle_gamma   90.00
#
_symmetry.space_group_name_H-M   'P 1'
#
loop_
_entity.id
_entity.type
_entity.pdbx_description
1 polymer ?
#
loop_
_entity_poly.entity_id
_entity_poly.type
_entity_poly.pdbx_seq_one_letter_code
_entity_poly.pdbx_strand_id
1 'polypeptide(L)'
;MTRLIPLILVSLIAFPQSQPAAVGKSLQRQVKGQTITSNEFPAAELTFGKDFRYVGGQVVNLFGNADAEQHLFVNAKNGGVVQRFYWVQFEHFLPTNTLTYDYPADRTTDIGGLQFVYDVKSWLDYAALQADDQASDGAAIERLLAQHHLAFPQRAIRVRMFYLPTADHRTELMIIYGEALPEGSTVPVRKDGVELDKESPSSAHAFLENARRDLTIHKP
;
A
#
# COMPACT_ATOMS: atom_id res chain seq x y z
N MET A 1 -48.11 8.18 -61.09
CA MET A 1 -46.86 7.40 -61.07
C MET A 1 -45.90 8.10 -60.08
N THR A 2 -45.93 7.66 -58.83
CA THR A 2 -45.17 8.31 -57.74
C THR A 2 -43.94 7.40 -57.45
N ARG A 3 -42.74 7.92 -57.72
CA ARG A 3 -41.48 7.20 -57.47
C ARG A 3 -41.06 7.37 -56.01
N LEU A 4 -41.03 6.29 -55.28
CA LEU A 4 -40.39 6.22 -53.96
C LEU A 4 -38.85 6.15 -54.13
N ILE A 5 -38.15 7.05 -53.47
CA ILE A 5 -36.68 7.03 -53.34
C ILE A 5 -36.35 6.31 -52.01
N PRO A 6 -35.54 5.26 -51.97
CA PRO A 6 -35.14 4.64 -50.71
C PRO A 6 -34.10 5.49 -49.98
N LEU A 7 -34.38 5.80 -48.74
CA LEU A 7 -33.48 6.44 -47.81
C LEU A 7 -32.45 5.41 -47.30
N ILE A 8 -31.20 5.54 -47.74
CA ILE A 8 -30.09 4.68 -47.23
C ILE A 8 -29.60 5.28 -45.92
N LEU A 9 -29.88 4.57 -44.83
CA LEU A 9 -29.39 4.91 -43.50
C LEU A 9 -27.94 4.38 -43.39
N VAL A 10 -26.95 5.31 -43.45
CA VAL A 10 -25.54 5.01 -43.19
C VAL A 10 -25.34 4.98 -41.69
N SER A 11 -25.22 3.82 -41.09
CA SER A 11 -24.84 3.64 -39.70
C SER A 11 -23.33 3.94 -39.54
N LEU A 12 -22.98 5.05 -38.93
CA LEU A 12 -21.61 5.34 -38.50
C LEU A 12 -21.27 4.37 -37.32
N ILE A 13 -20.46 3.38 -37.59
CA ILE A 13 -19.83 2.56 -36.54
C ILE A 13 -18.71 3.41 -35.93
N ALA A 14 -18.96 3.96 -34.72
CA ALA A 14 -17.92 4.60 -33.94
C ALA A 14 -16.98 3.51 -33.39
N PHE A 15 -15.77 3.45 -33.91
CA PHE A 15 -14.70 2.64 -33.30
C PHE A 15 -14.31 3.31 -32.00
N PRO A 16 -14.22 2.54 -30.88
CA PRO A 16 -13.67 3.08 -29.65
C PRO A 16 -12.22 3.47 -29.90
N GLN A 17 -11.91 4.75 -29.79
CA GLN A 17 -10.53 5.22 -29.75
C GLN A 17 -9.91 4.66 -28.47
N SER A 18 -8.97 3.73 -28.62
CA SER A 18 -8.11 3.30 -27.52
C SER A 18 -7.30 4.52 -27.07
N GLN A 19 -7.63 5.06 -25.89
CA GLN A 19 -6.74 6.03 -25.25
C GLN A 19 -5.35 5.38 -25.10
N PRO A 20 -4.27 6.09 -25.46
CA PRO A 20 -2.93 5.59 -25.20
C PRO A 20 -2.82 5.33 -23.69
N ALA A 21 -2.41 4.11 -23.33
CA ALA A 21 -2.09 3.76 -21.95
C ALA A 21 -1.10 4.83 -21.44
N ALA A 22 -1.44 5.48 -20.32
CA ALA A 22 -0.52 6.38 -19.66
C ALA A 22 0.78 5.63 -19.45
N VAL A 23 1.90 6.13 -19.97
CA VAL A 23 3.23 5.57 -19.73
C VAL A 23 3.47 5.72 -18.24
N GLY A 24 3.31 4.62 -17.50
CA GLY A 24 3.50 4.60 -16.06
C GLY A 24 4.93 5.05 -15.72
N LYS A 25 5.09 5.85 -14.68
CA LYS A 25 6.42 6.20 -14.17
C LYS A 25 7.17 4.92 -13.82
N SER A 26 8.46 4.84 -14.15
CA SER A 26 9.29 3.69 -13.83
C SER A 26 9.62 3.63 -12.33
N LEU A 27 9.73 2.40 -11.80
CA LEU A 27 10.23 2.18 -10.44
C LEU A 27 11.65 2.72 -10.30
N GLN A 28 11.94 3.39 -9.20
CA GLN A 28 13.25 3.94 -8.87
C GLN A 28 14.05 3.00 -7.96
N ARG A 29 13.36 2.11 -7.24
CA ARG A 29 13.95 1.15 -6.31
C ARG A 29 14.13 -0.19 -6.99
N GLN A 30 15.22 -0.89 -6.62
CA GLN A 30 15.51 -2.21 -7.14
C GLN A 30 15.05 -3.28 -6.16
N VAL A 31 14.44 -4.36 -6.67
CA VAL A 31 14.03 -5.50 -5.85
C VAL A 31 14.76 -6.75 -6.31
N LYS A 32 15.41 -7.43 -5.36
CA LYS A 32 16.04 -8.73 -5.59
C LYS A 32 15.64 -9.70 -4.47
N GLY A 33 14.85 -10.71 -4.81
CA GLY A 33 14.30 -11.64 -3.83
C GLY A 33 13.41 -10.93 -2.80
N GLN A 34 13.80 -10.95 -1.54
CA GLN A 34 13.11 -10.29 -0.44
C GLN A 34 13.70 -8.91 -0.07
N THR A 35 14.60 -8.36 -0.87
CA THR A 35 15.29 -7.11 -0.55
C THR A 35 14.91 -6.01 -1.53
N ILE A 36 14.54 -4.84 -0.98
CA ILE A 36 14.44 -3.57 -1.71
C ILE A 36 15.71 -2.79 -1.45
N THR A 37 16.35 -2.29 -2.51
CA THR A 37 17.45 -1.32 -2.43
C THR A 37 16.97 0.05 -2.90
N SER A 38 17.06 1.03 -2.02
CA SER A 38 16.80 2.44 -2.28
C SER A 38 18.09 3.23 -2.17
N ASN A 39 18.42 4.03 -3.18
CA ASN A 39 19.62 4.86 -3.19
C ASN A 39 19.40 6.24 -2.58
N GLU A 40 18.13 6.64 -2.38
CA GLU A 40 17.76 7.95 -1.84
C GLU A 40 16.38 7.93 -1.18
N PHE A 41 16.12 8.83 -0.26
CA PHE A 41 14.86 9.18 0.38
C PHE A 41 14.08 8.02 1.02
N PRO A 42 14.66 7.25 1.96
CA PRO A 42 16.06 7.24 2.38
C PRO A 42 16.93 6.28 1.54
N ALA A 43 18.24 6.49 1.54
CA ALA A 43 19.16 5.44 1.10
C ALA A 43 19.15 4.32 2.14
N ALA A 44 18.70 3.12 1.75
CA ALA A 44 18.56 1.97 2.63
C ALA A 44 18.35 0.66 1.85
N GLU A 45 18.71 -0.45 2.49
CA GLU A 45 18.26 -1.78 2.10
C GLU A 45 17.22 -2.28 3.10
N LEU A 46 16.04 -2.68 2.61
CA LEU A 46 14.96 -3.27 3.39
C LEU A 46 14.85 -4.74 3.02
N THR A 47 15.10 -5.64 3.97
CA THR A 47 15.03 -7.09 3.76
C THR A 47 13.91 -7.68 4.60
N PHE A 48 13.04 -8.48 3.96
CA PHE A 48 11.89 -9.13 4.57
C PHE A 48 12.17 -10.61 4.82
N GLY A 49 11.50 -11.18 5.83
CA GLY A 49 11.62 -12.58 6.18
C GLY A 49 11.38 -13.52 4.98
N LYS A 50 12.05 -14.68 4.99
CA LYS A 50 12.04 -15.67 3.89
C LYS A 50 10.64 -16.17 3.49
N ASP A 51 9.67 -16.07 4.38
CA ASP A 51 8.28 -16.49 4.15
C ASP A 51 7.47 -15.49 3.32
N PHE A 52 8.04 -14.31 3.03
CA PHE A 52 7.43 -13.31 2.18
C PHE A 52 7.96 -13.43 0.75
N ARG A 53 7.07 -13.35 -0.23
CA ARG A 53 7.45 -13.28 -1.64
C ARG A 53 7.07 -11.91 -2.20
N TYR A 54 7.90 -11.38 -3.06
CA TYR A 54 7.59 -10.17 -3.80
C TYR A 54 6.46 -10.43 -4.80
N VAL A 55 5.46 -9.55 -4.79
CA VAL A 55 4.31 -9.60 -5.72
C VAL A 55 4.53 -8.67 -6.90
N GLY A 56 5.02 -7.46 -6.63
CA GLY A 56 5.23 -6.44 -7.66
C GLY A 56 5.37 -5.06 -7.05
N GLY A 57 5.68 -4.10 -7.92
CA GLY A 57 5.69 -2.68 -7.58
C GLY A 57 5.02 -1.85 -8.66
N GLN A 58 4.61 -0.64 -8.29
CA GLN A 58 3.97 0.33 -9.18
C GLN A 58 4.25 1.74 -8.70
N VAL A 59 4.09 2.72 -9.57
CA VAL A 59 4.06 4.13 -9.19
C VAL A 59 2.66 4.66 -9.43
N VAL A 60 2.08 5.26 -8.41
CA VAL A 60 0.74 5.84 -8.45
C VAL A 60 0.79 7.32 -8.10
N ASN A 61 -0.09 8.10 -8.71
CA ASN A 61 -0.29 9.49 -8.32
C ASN A 61 -1.48 9.55 -7.36
N LEU A 62 -1.23 10.06 -6.15
CA LEU A 62 -2.21 10.18 -5.10
C LEU A 62 -2.91 11.54 -5.18
N PHE A 63 -4.16 11.55 -5.63
CA PHE A 63 -5.04 12.72 -5.68
C PHE A 63 -4.44 13.94 -6.41
N GLY A 64 -3.46 13.75 -7.32
CA GLY A 64 -2.75 14.84 -7.97
C GLY A 64 -1.77 15.60 -7.06
N ASN A 65 -1.53 15.15 -5.85
CA ASN A 65 -0.72 15.83 -4.84
C ASN A 65 0.65 15.19 -4.58
N ALA A 66 0.74 13.86 -4.66
CA ALA A 66 1.96 13.12 -4.41
C ALA A 66 2.15 11.98 -5.41
N ASP A 67 3.40 11.61 -5.64
CA ASP A 67 3.75 10.36 -6.32
C ASP A 67 4.21 9.36 -5.27
N ALA A 68 3.65 8.14 -5.34
CA ALA A 68 3.98 7.04 -4.45
C ALA A 68 4.50 5.85 -5.24
N GLU A 69 5.72 5.42 -4.97
CA GLU A 69 6.26 4.15 -5.44
C GLU A 69 5.99 3.08 -4.42
N GLN A 70 5.19 2.09 -4.80
CA GLN A 70 4.70 1.01 -3.94
C GLN A 70 5.36 -0.31 -4.29
N HIS A 71 5.70 -1.10 -3.27
CA HIS A 71 6.20 -2.46 -3.38
C HIS A 71 5.47 -3.36 -2.41
N LEU A 72 5.09 -4.56 -2.86
CA LEU A 72 4.28 -5.48 -2.07
C LEU A 72 4.96 -6.84 -1.91
N PHE A 73 5.11 -7.27 -0.65
CA PHE A 73 5.58 -8.60 -0.27
C PHE A 73 4.48 -9.30 0.52
N VAL A 74 4.20 -10.56 0.20
CA VAL A 74 3.12 -11.30 0.85
C VAL A 74 3.55 -12.69 1.30
N ASN A 75 2.96 -13.12 2.41
CA ASN A 75 2.82 -14.51 2.80
C ASN A 75 1.33 -14.87 2.61
N ALA A 76 1.03 -15.77 1.68
CA ALA A 76 -0.34 -16.17 1.37
C ALA A 76 -0.48 -17.69 1.43
N LYS A 77 -1.65 -18.15 1.88
CA LYS A 77 -2.03 -19.57 1.83
C LYS A 77 -2.59 -19.96 0.47
N ASN A 78 -2.72 -21.25 0.24
CA ASN A 78 -3.49 -21.78 -0.86
C ASN A 78 -4.90 -21.17 -0.87
N GLY A 79 -5.37 -20.71 -2.04
CA GLY A 79 -6.64 -20.00 -2.16
C GLY A 79 -6.52 -18.46 -2.27
N GLY A 80 -5.28 -17.93 -2.26
CA GLY A 80 -5.03 -16.53 -2.63
C GLY A 80 -5.28 -15.50 -1.52
N VAL A 81 -5.75 -15.91 -0.33
CA VAL A 81 -5.94 -14.96 0.79
C VAL A 81 -4.61 -14.71 1.49
N VAL A 82 -4.20 -13.45 1.53
CA VAL A 82 -2.99 -12.99 2.19
C VAL A 82 -3.10 -13.18 3.70
N GLN A 83 -2.10 -13.80 4.31
CA GLN A 83 -2.03 -14.00 5.76
C GLN A 83 -1.21 -12.91 6.44
N ARG A 84 -0.10 -12.55 5.83
CA ARG A 84 0.76 -11.43 6.27
C ARG A 84 1.29 -10.70 5.04
N PHE A 85 1.52 -9.41 5.14
CA PHE A 85 2.12 -8.63 4.07
C PHE A 85 2.99 -7.49 4.61
N TYR A 86 3.94 -7.08 3.79
CA TYR A 86 4.57 -5.77 3.86
C TYR A 86 4.24 -5.01 2.59
N TRP A 87 3.67 -3.84 2.76
CA TRP A 87 3.51 -2.84 1.73
C TRP A 87 4.47 -1.71 2.06
N VAL A 88 5.46 -1.49 1.20
CA VAL A 88 6.44 -0.41 1.31
C VAL A 88 6.09 0.67 0.32
N GLN A 89 6.04 1.90 0.78
CA GLN A 89 5.72 3.06 -0.05
C GLN A 89 6.76 4.15 0.16
N PHE A 90 7.38 4.56 -0.94
CA PHE A 90 8.24 5.73 -1.01
C PHE A 90 7.42 6.83 -1.66
N GLU A 91 7.11 7.87 -0.91
CA GLU A 91 6.19 8.92 -1.35
C GLU A 91 6.84 10.29 -1.28
N HIS A 92 6.47 11.17 -2.21
CA HIS A 92 6.86 12.56 -2.18
C HIS A 92 5.75 13.45 -2.74
N PHE A 93 5.55 14.60 -2.10
CA PHE A 93 4.64 15.63 -2.61
C PHE A 93 5.17 16.27 -3.89
N LEU A 94 4.26 16.51 -4.84
CA LEU A 94 4.59 17.19 -6.09
C LEU A 94 5.03 18.64 -5.82
N PRO A 95 5.96 19.19 -6.64
CA PRO A 95 6.39 20.59 -6.50
C PRO A 95 5.27 21.61 -6.66
N THR A 96 4.12 21.20 -7.21
CA THR A 96 2.95 22.05 -7.49
C THR A 96 2.14 22.40 -6.25
N ASN A 97 2.44 21.82 -5.09
CA ASN A 97 1.76 22.10 -3.82
C ASN A 97 2.77 22.36 -2.68
N THR A 98 2.27 22.81 -1.53
CA THR A 98 3.06 23.12 -0.33
C THR A 98 2.73 22.18 0.82
N LEU A 99 2.12 21.04 0.55
CA LEU A 99 1.74 20.03 1.56
C LEU A 99 2.99 19.40 2.19
N THR A 100 2.88 19.03 3.46
CA THR A 100 3.92 18.36 4.24
C THR A 100 3.29 17.23 5.06
N TYR A 101 4.10 16.21 5.38
CA TYR A 101 3.72 15.15 6.32
C TYR A 101 3.90 15.64 7.75
N ASP A 102 2.92 15.35 8.60
CA ASP A 102 2.97 15.62 10.04
C ASP A 102 2.34 14.45 10.80
N TYR A 103 3.14 13.82 11.66
CA TYR A 103 2.72 12.68 12.45
C TYR A 103 2.98 12.95 13.93
N PRO A 104 2.00 12.68 14.83
CA PRO A 104 2.21 12.76 16.26
C PRO A 104 3.34 11.81 16.69
N ALA A 105 4.42 12.37 17.23
CA ALA A 105 5.61 11.61 17.63
C ALA A 105 5.50 11.00 19.05
N ASP A 106 4.30 10.72 19.52
CA ASP A 106 4.02 10.11 20.83
C ASP A 106 4.36 8.61 20.87
N ARG A 107 4.45 7.96 19.69
CA ARG A 107 4.79 6.54 19.55
C ARG A 107 5.86 6.36 18.48
N THR A 108 7.01 5.91 18.91
CA THR A 108 8.16 5.70 18.03
C THR A 108 8.76 4.30 18.19
N THR A 109 9.40 3.81 17.13
CA THR A 109 10.18 2.57 17.14
C THR A 109 11.41 2.75 16.28
N ASP A 110 12.53 2.15 16.67
CA ASP A 110 13.76 2.13 15.87
C ASP A 110 13.89 0.82 15.10
N ILE A 111 14.19 0.91 13.80
CA ILE A 111 14.53 -0.22 12.96
C ILE A 111 15.73 0.15 12.10
N GLY A 112 16.87 -0.50 12.35
CA GLY A 112 18.11 -0.26 11.60
C GLY A 112 18.65 1.17 11.74
N GLY A 113 18.38 1.83 12.88
CA GLY A 113 18.79 3.21 13.14
C GLY A 113 17.94 4.26 12.42
N LEU A 114 16.77 3.89 11.89
CA LEU A 114 15.70 4.80 11.46
C LEU A 114 14.62 4.84 12.53
N GLN A 115 14.31 6.05 13.04
CA GLN A 115 13.22 6.22 14.00
C GLN A 115 11.91 6.45 13.27
N PHE A 116 11.01 5.47 13.35
CA PHE A 116 9.67 5.52 12.78
C PHE A 116 8.67 6.00 13.82
N VAL A 117 7.74 6.87 13.43
CA VAL A 117 6.46 7.03 14.11
C VAL A 117 5.54 5.89 13.67
N TYR A 118 4.69 5.36 14.56
CA TYR A 118 3.82 4.26 14.18
C TYR A 118 2.40 4.37 14.75
N ASP A 119 1.45 3.68 14.08
CA ASP A 119 0.13 3.37 14.60
C ASP A 119 -0.23 1.89 14.39
N VAL A 120 -1.13 1.38 15.23
CA VAL A 120 -1.64 0.01 15.13
C VAL A 120 -3.16 0.03 15.16
N LYS A 121 -3.78 -0.48 14.08
CA LYS A 121 -5.24 -0.55 13.95
C LYS A 121 -5.69 -1.92 13.48
N SER A 122 -6.94 -2.27 13.80
CA SER A 122 -7.59 -3.50 13.34
C SER A 122 -8.94 -3.22 12.71
N TRP A 123 -9.35 -4.08 11.76
CA TRP A 123 -10.61 -3.95 11.04
C TRP A 123 -11.34 -5.28 10.90
N LEU A 124 -12.68 -5.19 10.90
CA LEU A 124 -13.55 -6.32 10.60
C LEU A 124 -13.64 -6.61 9.09
N ASP A 125 -13.57 -5.58 8.27
CA ASP A 125 -13.67 -5.66 6.80
C ASP A 125 -12.57 -4.83 6.14
N TYR A 126 -11.35 -5.36 6.22
CA TYR A 126 -10.15 -4.64 5.74
C TYR A 126 -10.12 -4.50 4.22
N ALA A 127 -10.58 -5.52 3.48
CA ALA A 127 -10.63 -5.47 2.02
C ALA A 127 -11.59 -4.37 1.52
N ALA A 128 -12.79 -4.26 2.11
CA ALA A 128 -13.73 -3.22 1.74
C ALA A 128 -13.18 -1.80 2.02
N LEU A 129 -12.46 -1.62 3.13
CA LEU A 129 -11.81 -0.35 3.44
C LEU A 129 -10.85 0.10 2.32
N GLN A 130 -10.09 -0.83 1.74
CA GLN A 130 -9.12 -0.49 0.69
C GLN A 130 -9.81 -0.16 -0.64
N ALA A 131 -10.99 -0.71 -0.89
CA ALA A 131 -11.75 -0.51 -2.12
C ALA A 131 -12.56 0.80 -2.16
N ASP A 132 -12.75 1.45 -1.01
CA ASP A 132 -13.72 2.54 -0.83
C ASP A 132 -13.37 3.80 -1.64
N ASP A 133 -12.08 4.13 -1.78
CA ASP A 133 -11.61 5.26 -2.61
C ASP A 133 -10.65 4.77 -3.70
N GLN A 134 -11.11 4.76 -4.94
CA GLN A 134 -10.36 4.26 -6.09
C GLN A 134 -9.08 5.04 -6.42
N ALA A 135 -8.94 6.27 -5.94
CA ALA A 135 -7.74 7.10 -6.09
C ALA A 135 -6.74 6.91 -4.95
N SER A 136 -7.10 6.14 -3.92
CA SER A 136 -6.25 5.90 -2.76
C SER A 136 -5.08 4.95 -3.07
N ASP A 137 -4.07 5.03 -2.23
CA ASP A 137 -2.94 4.11 -2.19
C ASP A 137 -3.39 2.66 -1.91
N GLY A 138 -4.36 2.48 -1.01
CA GLY A 138 -4.94 1.18 -0.67
C GLY A 138 -5.64 0.51 -1.84
N ALA A 139 -6.46 1.24 -2.59
CA ALA A 139 -7.12 0.72 -3.79
C ALA A 139 -6.10 0.35 -4.89
N ALA A 140 -5.00 1.06 -4.99
CA ALA A 140 -3.93 0.72 -5.91
C ALA A 140 -3.25 -0.62 -5.55
N ILE A 141 -2.99 -0.87 -4.26
CA ILE A 141 -2.46 -2.15 -3.78
C ILE A 141 -3.47 -3.28 -3.93
N GLU A 142 -4.77 -3.02 -3.71
CA GLU A 142 -5.81 -4.03 -3.94
C GLU A 142 -5.85 -4.48 -5.41
N ARG A 143 -5.77 -3.53 -6.34
CA ARG A 143 -5.67 -3.85 -7.78
C ARG A 143 -4.42 -4.67 -8.11
N LEU A 144 -3.26 -4.35 -7.47
CA LEU A 144 -2.03 -5.13 -7.64
C LEU A 144 -2.21 -6.56 -7.12
N LEU A 145 -2.83 -6.74 -5.95
CA LEU A 145 -3.15 -8.08 -5.42
C LEU A 145 -4.05 -8.87 -6.39
N ALA A 146 -5.11 -8.24 -6.88
CA ALA A 146 -6.07 -8.88 -7.79
C ALA A 146 -5.41 -9.35 -9.10
N GLN A 147 -4.45 -8.61 -9.66
CA GLN A 147 -3.68 -9.01 -10.84
C GLN A 147 -2.89 -10.31 -10.61
N HIS A 148 -2.55 -10.61 -9.36
CA HIS A 148 -1.83 -11.82 -8.95
C HIS A 148 -2.72 -12.89 -8.33
N HIS A 149 -4.05 -12.78 -8.49
CA HIS A 149 -5.05 -13.67 -7.89
C HIS A 149 -4.94 -13.78 -6.37
N LEU A 150 -4.63 -12.66 -5.73
CA LEU A 150 -4.53 -12.49 -4.29
C LEU A 150 -5.61 -11.54 -3.80
N ALA A 151 -5.97 -11.65 -2.51
CA ALA A 151 -6.90 -10.75 -1.85
C ALA A 151 -6.46 -10.47 -0.41
N PHE A 152 -6.78 -9.29 0.10
CA PHE A 152 -6.65 -8.98 1.51
C PHE A 152 -7.56 -9.88 2.36
N PRO A 153 -7.17 -10.19 3.62
CA PRO A 153 -8.06 -10.85 4.54
C PRO A 153 -9.24 -9.94 4.94
N GLN A 154 -10.38 -10.54 5.24
CA GLN A 154 -11.54 -9.79 5.73
C GLN A 154 -11.22 -9.13 7.09
N ARG A 155 -10.68 -9.89 8.04
CA ARG A 155 -10.27 -9.39 9.35
C ARG A 155 -8.77 -9.23 9.39
N ALA A 156 -8.30 -8.03 9.71
CA ALA A 156 -6.86 -7.75 9.72
C ALA A 156 -6.45 -6.78 10.82
N ILE A 157 -5.18 -6.89 11.20
CA ILE A 157 -4.44 -5.83 11.87
C ILE A 157 -3.48 -5.21 10.88
N ARG A 158 -3.24 -3.93 11.07
CA ARG A 158 -2.23 -3.15 10.34
C ARG A 158 -1.37 -2.35 11.32
N VAL A 159 -0.06 -2.49 11.17
CA VAL A 159 0.94 -1.60 11.76
C VAL A 159 1.45 -0.70 10.64
N ARG A 160 1.29 0.61 10.76
CA ARG A 160 1.95 1.57 9.86
C ARG A 160 3.14 2.18 10.58
N MET A 161 4.24 2.30 9.87
CA MET A 161 5.48 2.92 10.33
C MET A 161 5.90 3.98 9.32
N PHE A 162 6.05 5.22 9.79
CA PHE A 162 6.35 6.40 8.97
C PHE A 162 7.72 6.95 9.33
N TYR A 163 8.55 7.17 8.32
CA TYR A 163 9.85 7.82 8.46
C TYR A 163 9.93 9.00 7.49
N LEU A 164 10.28 10.19 8.00
CA LEU A 164 10.45 11.39 7.21
C LEU A 164 11.94 11.64 6.98
N PRO A 165 12.49 11.33 5.79
CA PRO A 165 13.93 11.38 5.52
C PRO A 165 14.46 12.80 5.33
N THR A 166 13.59 13.79 5.09
CA THR A 166 13.97 15.16 4.76
C THR A 166 13.40 16.17 5.76
N ALA A 167 14.17 17.23 6.05
CA ALA A 167 13.78 18.25 7.05
C ALA A 167 12.58 19.11 6.62
N ASP A 168 12.24 19.11 5.33
CA ASP A 168 11.07 19.82 4.80
C ASP A 168 9.76 18.99 4.92
N HIS A 169 9.87 17.74 5.40
CA HIS A 169 8.74 16.81 5.57
C HIS A 169 7.92 16.59 4.31
N ARG A 170 8.54 16.66 3.13
CA ARG A 170 7.85 16.48 1.85
C ARG A 170 8.06 15.11 1.23
N THR A 171 8.86 14.28 1.88
CA THR A 171 9.20 12.92 1.46
C THR A 171 8.96 11.96 2.61
N GLU A 172 8.44 10.79 2.31
CA GLU A 172 8.10 9.76 3.29
C GLU A 172 8.55 8.37 2.84
N LEU A 173 9.03 7.58 3.79
CA LEU A 173 9.03 6.13 3.72
C LEU A 173 7.96 5.60 4.66
N MET A 174 6.89 5.03 4.10
CA MET A 174 5.87 4.32 4.85
C MET A 174 6.05 2.82 4.69
N ILE A 175 6.06 2.08 5.80
CA ILE A 175 6.06 0.62 5.81
C ILE A 175 4.79 0.17 6.52
N ILE A 176 3.96 -0.56 5.83
CA ILE A 176 2.74 -1.16 6.37
C ILE A 176 2.96 -2.66 6.52
N TYR A 177 2.91 -3.15 7.74
CA TYR A 177 2.76 -4.57 8.03
C TYR A 177 1.29 -4.89 8.28
N GLY A 178 0.79 -5.93 7.65
CA GLY A 178 -0.56 -6.43 7.89
C GLY A 178 -0.57 -7.91 8.20
N GLU A 179 -1.50 -8.30 9.08
CA GLU A 179 -1.68 -9.69 9.49
C GLU A 179 -3.17 -10.05 9.58
N ALA A 180 -3.54 -11.19 8.98
CA ALA A 180 -4.90 -11.71 9.05
C ALA A 180 -5.24 -12.16 10.47
N LEU A 181 -6.38 -11.73 10.98
CA LEU A 181 -6.90 -12.22 12.25
C LEU A 181 -7.73 -13.49 12.04
N PRO A 182 -7.42 -14.58 12.73
CA PRO A 182 -8.20 -15.80 12.65
C PRO A 182 -9.62 -15.58 13.18
N GLU A 183 -10.54 -16.38 12.70
CA GLU A 183 -11.88 -16.46 13.27
C GLU A 183 -11.79 -16.86 14.74
N GLY A 184 -12.56 -16.18 15.61
CA GLY A 184 -12.46 -16.39 17.05
C GLY A 184 -11.35 -15.63 17.78
N SER A 185 -10.54 -14.81 17.06
CA SER A 185 -9.57 -13.93 17.71
C SER A 185 -10.28 -12.98 18.70
N THR A 186 -9.67 -12.80 19.88
CA THR A 186 -10.15 -11.86 20.92
C THR A 186 -9.72 -10.42 20.68
N VAL A 187 -8.90 -10.16 19.64
CA VAL A 187 -8.52 -8.81 19.25
C VAL A 187 -9.77 -8.05 18.79
N PRO A 188 -10.06 -6.87 19.38
CA PRO A 188 -11.23 -6.10 18.98
C PRO A 188 -11.13 -5.66 17.53
N VAL A 189 -12.22 -5.80 16.78
CA VAL A 189 -12.33 -5.35 15.37
C VAL A 189 -13.68 -4.67 15.15
N ARG A 190 -13.68 -3.61 14.35
CA ARG A 190 -14.88 -2.87 13.91
C ARG A 190 -14.74 -2.50 12.43
N LYS A 191 -15.86 -2.15 11.77
CA LYS A 191 -15.84 -1.75 10.34
C LYS A 191 -15.10 -0.42 10.14
N ASP A 192 -15.27 0.51 11.05
CA ASP A 192 -14.60 1.82 11.08
C ASP A 192 -13.17 1.77 11.65
N GLY A 193 -12.72 0.58 12.07
CA GLY A 193 -11.42 0.34 12.67
C GLY A 193 -11.39 0.52 14.19
N VAL A 194 -10.36 -0.08 14.80
CA VAL A 194 -10.05 0.01 16.22
C VAL A 194 -8.62 0.49 16.38
N GLU A 195 -8.40 1.56 17.11
CA GLU A 195 -7.05 2.01 17.50
C GLU A 195 -6.54 1.14 18.64
N LEU A 196 -5.78 0.09 18.32
CA LEU A 196 -5.32 -0.88 19.30
C LEU A 196 -4.37 -0.28 20.32
N ASP A 197 -3.61 0.73 19.96
CA ASP A 197 -2.76 1.44 20.92
C ASP A 197 -3.53 2.02 22.10
N LYS A 198 -4.82 2.35 21.91
CA LYS A 198 -5.70 2.89 22.96
C LYS A 198 -6.54 1.80 23.63
N GLU A 199 -7.08 0.87 22.83
CA GLU A 199 -8.08 -0.09 23.33
C GLU A 199 -7.47 -1.43 23.76
N SER A 200 -6.32 -1.82 23.22
CA SER A 200 -5.61 -3.07 23.53
C SER A 200 -4.09 -2.90 23.37
N PRO A 201 -3.42 -2.11 24.23
CA PRO A 201 -2.00 -1.79 24.09
C PRO A 201 -1.07 -3.03 24.03
N SER A 202 -1.42 -4.10 24.78
CA SER A 202 -0.66 -5.35 24.72
C SER A 202 -0.73 -6.04 23.37
N SER A 203 -1.90 -6.02 22.72
CA SER A 203 -2.06 -6.51 21.35
C SER A 203 -1.28 -5.63 20.37
N ALA A 204 -1.41 -4.31 20.49
CA ALA A 204 -0.68 -3.37 19.65
C ALA A 204 0.84 -3.61 19.72
N HIS A 205 1.39 -3.77 20.93
CA HIS A 205 2.81 -4.09 21.13
C HIS A 205 3.20 -5.42 20.47
N ALA A 206 2.41 -6.48 20.67
CA ALA A 206 2.70 -7.79 20.09
C ALA A 206 2.75 -7.75 18.54
N PHE A 207 1.85 -6.99 17.89
CA PHE A 207 1.83 -6.86 16.44
C PHE A 207 2.95 -5.94 15.91
N LEU A 208 3.35 -4.92 16.66
CA LEU A 208 4.55 -4.15 16.34
C LEU A 208 5.80 -5.03 16.37
N GLU A 209 5.94 -5.90 17.37
CA GLU A 209 7.06 -6.86 17.44
C GLU A 209 7.03 -7.88 16.30
N ASN A 210 5.82 -8.33 15.87
CA ASN A 210 5.71 -9.17 14.67
C ASN A 210 6.19 -8.42 13.41
N ALA A 211 5.81 -7.15 13.26
CA ALA A 211 6.25 -6.31 12.14
C ALA A 211 7.77 -6.10 12.13
N ARG A 212 8.39 -5.97 13.30
CA ARG A 212 9.85 -5.75 13.42
C ARG A 212 10.65 -7.04 13.21
N ARG A 213 10.14 -8.18 13.62
CA ARG A 213 10.85 -9.47 13.60
C ARG A 213 11.25 -9.91 12.18
N ASP A 214 10.36 -9.68 11.21
CA ASP A 214 10.53 -10.11 9.83
C ASP A 214 11.03 -8.98 8.91
N LEU A 215 11.49 -7.85 9.46
CA LEU A 215 12.02 -6.69 8.73
C LEU A 215 13.40 -6.31 9.26
N THR A 216 14.36 -6.24 8.35
CA THR A 216 15.70 -5.69 8.64
C THR A 216 15.95 -4.49 7.73
N ILE A 217 16.45 -3.40 8.29
CA ILE A 217 16.84 -2.20 7.54
C ILE A 217 18.32 -1.95 7.76
N HIS A 218 19.06 -1.78 6.67
CA HIS A 218 20.44 -1.38 6.69
C HIS A 218 20.61 -0.03 6.00
N LYS A 219 21.30 0.90 6.64
CA LYS A 219 21.79 2.12 5.98
C LYS A 219 23.07 1.77 5.22
N PRO A 220 23.26 2.28 3.99
CA PRO A 220 24.51 2.09 3.26
C PRO A 220 25.69 2.81 3.93
#